data_fb1809630e77d4d6859b9e588d403625
#
_entry.id   fb1809630e77d4d6859b9e588d403625
#
_cell.length_a   1.000
_cell.length_b   1.000
_cell.length_c   1.000
_cell.angle_alpha   90.00
_cell.angle_beta   90.00
_cell.angle_gamma   90.00
#
_symmetry.space_group_name_H-M   'P 1'
#
loop_
_entity.id
_entity.type
_entity.pdbx_description
1 polymer ?
#
loop_
_entity_poly.entity_id
_entity_poly.type
_entity_poly.pdbx_seq_one_letter_code
_entity_poly.pdbx_strand_id
1 'polypeptide(L)'
;MKLKSSTGLKKPVTKQVKKSSLKDNSKRIAEISTLIEEKRSAISTLNEEIETLLKERIELKIYPHKLGDTVVAEVQVGKTRKKTECVLEMGDGGTLYVRPFKNDGELSGRRFSLIPVGNTTYQDLIE
;
A
#
# COMPACT_ATOMS: atom_id res chain seq x y z
N MET A 1 -27.48 -30.26 11.26
CA MET A 1 -26.70 -30.08 10.90
C MET A 1 -26.32 -29.43 10.79
N LYS A 2 -27.03 -29.33 11.09
CA LYS A 2 -26.39 -28.80 10.85
C LYS A 2 -25.84 -28.16 10.92
N LEU A 3 -26.58 -28.34 11.44
CA LEU A 3 -25.64 -27.83 11.39
C LEU A 3 -25.23 -27.32 11.45
N LYS A 4 -25.55 -27.41 11.59
CA LYS A 4 -24.82 -27.14 11.69
C LYS A 4 -24.23 -26.71 11.78
N SER A 5 -24.96 -26.99 12.17
CA SER A 5 -24.13 -26.86 12.18
C SER A 5 -23.69 -26.36 12.41
N SER A 6 -24.20 -26.57 12.63
CA SER A 6 -23.50 -26.46 12.69
C SER A 6 -23.10 -25.96 13.04
N THR A 7 -23.64 -26.28 13.25
CA THR A 7 -23.10 -26.23 13.47
C THR A 7 -23.00 -25.80 13.97
N GLY A 8 -23.65 -25.93 14.20
CA GLY A 8 -23.34 -26.04 14.49
C GLY A 8 -23.38 -25.54 15.05
N LEU A 9 -23.83 -25.69 14.91
CA LEU A 9 -23.61 -25.58 15.18
C LEU A 9 -23.81 -25.26 15.46
N LYS A 10 -24.54 -25.23 15.67
CA LYS A 10 -24.74 -25.27 15.84
C LYS A 10 -25.07 -24.86 16.07
N LYS A 11 -25.69 -24.97 16.36
CA LYS A 11 -26.28 -24.77 16.55
C LYS A 11 -26.82 -24.38 16.90
N PRO A 12 -27.28 -24.27 16.93
CA PRO A 12 -27.96 -23.82 17.26
C PRO A 12 -28.32 -23.33 17.63
N VAL A 13 -28.76 -23.07 17.79
CA VAL A 13 -29.38 -22.70 18.02
C VAL A 13 -30.09 -22.19 18.00
N THR A 14 -30.79 -22.01 17.88
CA THR A 14 -31.67 -21.73 17.74
C THR A 14 -32.40 -21.31 18.14
N LYS A 15 -32.91 -21.51 17.95
CA LYS A 15 -33.74 -21.23 18.66
C LYS A 15 -34.67 -20.08 18.81
N GLN A 16 -35.50 -19.99 19.66
CA GLN A 16 -36.46 -18.92 19.80
C GLN A 16 -35.81 -17.67 20.36
N VAL A 17 -36.08 -16.56 19.74
CA VAL A 17 -35.51 -15.30 20.16
C VAL A 17 -36.59 -14.47 20.83
N LYS A 18 -36.39 -14.13 22.08
CA LYS A 18 -37.33 -13.29 22.84
C LYS A 18 -37.17 -11.84 22.42
N LYS A 19 -38.23 -11.04 22.60
CA LYS A 19 -38.19 -9.62 22.27
C LYS A 19 -37.08 -8.88 23.02
N SER A 20 -36.85 -9.22 24.29
CA SER A 20 -35.78 -8.63 25.06
C SER A 20 -34.41 -8.97 24.48
N SER A 21 -34.25 -10.17 23.94
CA SER A 21 -33.02 -10.60 23.30
C SER A 21 -32.77 -9.83 22.02
N LEU A 22 -33.82 -9.52 21.26
CA LEU A 22 -33.70 -8.71 20.05
C LEU A 22 -33.22 -7.29 20.37
N LYS A 23 -33.72 -6.69 21.43
CA LYS A 23 -33.29 -5.38 21.88
C LYS A 23 -31.83 -5.40 22.31
N ASP A 24 -31.46 -6.44 23.07
CA ASP A 24 -30.07 -6.61 23.50
C ASP A 24 -29.16 -6.78 22.31
N ASN A 25 -29.60 -7.53 21.30
CA ASN A 25 -28.83 -7.72 20.10
C ASN A 25 -28.64 -6.42 19.32
N SER A 26 -29.68 -5.60 19.23
CA SER A 26 -29.61 -4.31 18.56
C SER A 26 -28.58 -3.40 19.23
N LYS A 27 -28.58 -3.39 20.55
CA LYS A 27 -27.64 -2.61 21.32
C LYS A 27 -26.22 -3.11 21.09
N ARG A 28 -26.03 -4.43 21.13
CA ARG A 28 -24.73 -5.02 20.92
C ARG A 28 -24.23 -4.78 19.49
N ILE A 29 -25.14 -4.85 18.52
CA ILE A 29 -24.79 -4.55 17.12
C ILE A 29 -24.27 -3.12 16.99
N ALA A 30 -24.95 -2.17 17.65
CA ALA A 30 -24.52 -0.78 17.62
C ALA A 30 -23.14 -0.61 18.26
N GLU A 31 -22.88 -1.31 19.37
CA GLU A 31 -21.58 -1.28 20.03
C GLU A 31 -20.49 -1.82 19.12
N ILE A 32 -20.76 -2.95 18.47
CA ILE A 32 -19.82 -3.57 17.56
C ILE A 32 -19.53 -2.65 16.38
N SER A 33 -20.57 -2.02 15.83
CA SER A 33 -20.40 -1.07 14.71
C SER A 33 -19.48 0.09 15.10
N THR A 34 -19.63 0.61 16.31
CA THR A 34 -18.77 1.67 16.82
C THR A 34 -17.32 1.17 16.93
N LEU A 35 -17.13 -0.03 17.47
CA LEU A 35 -15.80 -0.62 17.61
C LEU A 35 -15.14 -0.82 16.24
N ILE A 36 -15.93 -1.28 15.26
CA ILE A 36 -15.42 -1.46 13.91
C ILE A 36 -14.95 -0.12 13.32
N GLU A 37 -15.73 0.93 13.50
CA GLU A 37 -15.37 2.26 13.01
C GLU A 37 -14.09 2.76 13.69
N GLU A 38 -13.96 2.55 14.99
CA GLU A 38 -12.75 2.92 15.71
C GLU A 38 -11.53 2.18 15.18
N LYS A 39 -11.69 0.88 14.91
CA LYS A 39 -10.58 0.08 14.38
C LYS A 39 -10.21 0.51 12.97
N ARG A 40 -11.20 0.84 12.15
CA ARG A 40 -10.94 1.33 10.79
C ARG A 40 -10.20 2.66 10.80
N SER A 41 -10.57 3.55 11.72
CA SER A 41 -9.85 4.81 11.90
C SER A 41 -8.40 4.56 12.31
N ALA A 42 -8.18 3.63 13.24
CA ALA A 42 -6.84 3.27 13.67
C ALA A 42 -6.02 2.70 12.52
N ILE A 43 -6.63 1.85 11.70
CA ILE A 43 -5.96 1.27 10.52
C ILE A 43 -5.56 2.38 9.55
N SER A 44 -6.46 3.33 9.30
CA SER A 44 -6.18 4.45 8.41
C SER A 44 -5.00 5.27 8.91
N THR A 45 -4.96 5.57 10.20
CA THR A 45 -3.86 6.31 10.81
C THR A 45 -2.55 5.54 10.69
N LEU A 46 -2.58 4.23 10.98
CA LEU A 46 -1.39 3.40 10.88
C LEU A 46 -0.89 3.31 9.44
N ASN A 47 -1.80 3.24 8.47
CA ASN A 47 -1.41 3.21 7.07
C ASN A 47 -0.73 4.50 6.65
N GLU A 48 -1.20 5.65 7.15
CA GLU A 48 -0.56 6.94 6.88
C GLU A 48 0.83 7.00 7.48
N GLU A 49 0.99 6.46 8.68
CA GLU A 49 2.30 6.41 9.33
C GLU A 49 3.26 5.52 8.56
N ILE A 50 2.77 4.39 8.08
CA ILE A 50 3.58 3.47 7.27
C ILE A 50 4.04 4.16 5.99
N GLU A 51 3.13 4.87 5.30
CA GLU A 51 3.48 5.60 4.08
C GLU A 51 4.57 6.65 4.34
N THR A 52 4.45 7.37 5.44
CA THR A 52 5.45 8.37 5.83
C THR A 52 6.81 7.73 6.06
N LEU A 53 6.83 6.60 6.76
CA LEU A 53 8.07 5.88 7.04
C LEU A 53 8.68 5.29 5.77
N LEU A 54 7.85 4.76 4.87
CA LEU A 54 8.33 4.23 3.60
C LEU A 54 8.97 5.32 2.76
N LYS A 55 8.34 6.50 2.73
CA LYS A 55 8.89 7.64 2.01
C LYS A 55 10.22 8.07 2.59
N GLU A 56 10.30 8.18 3.90
CA GLU A 56 11.53 8.55 4.59
C GLU A 56 12.63 7.53 4.29
N ARG A 57 12.30 6.26 4.36
CA ARG A 57 13.28 5.20 4.09
C ARG A 57 13.84 5.29 2.68
N ILE A 58 12.97 5.49 1.70
CA ILE A 58 13.43 5.55 0.31
C ILE A 58 14.24 6.82 0.06
N GLU A 59 13.86 7.95 0.67
CA GLU A 59 14.61 9.19 0.50
C GLU A 59 16.00 9.11 1.13
N LEU A 60 16.16 8.32 2.17
CA LEU A 60 17.49 8.07 2.72
C LEU A 60 18.35 7.24 1.77
N LYS A 61 17.72 6.28 1.06
CA LYS A 61 18.44 5.43 0.12
C LYS A 61 18.89 6.17 -1.12
N ILE A 62 18.15 7.19 -1.53
CA ILE A 62 18.47 7.96 -2.74
C ILE A 62 19.14 9.30 -2.44
N TYR A 63 19.48 9.53 -1.16
CA TYR A 63 20.15 10.76 -0.76
C TYR A 63 21.35 11.04 -1.67
N PRO A 64 21.59 12.29 -2.14
CA PRO A 64 20.90 13.53 -1.74
C PRO A 64 19.64 13.87 -2.54
N HIS A 65 19.16 12.95 -3.35
CA HIS A 65 17.94 13.15 -4.14
C HIS A 65 16.70 12.96 -3.29
N LYS A 66 15.58 13.46 -3.78
CA LYS A 66 14.29 13.32 -3.10
C LYS A 66 13.25 12.85 -4.10
N LEU A 67 12.16 12.27 -3.60
CA LEU A 67 11.03 11.91 -4.45
C LEU A 67 10.49 13.17 -5.11
N GLY A 68 10.21 13.07 -6.41
CA GLY A 68 9.76 14.20 -7.21
C GLY A 68 10.89 14.91 -7.94
N ASP A 69 12.14 14.61 -7.59
CA ASP A 69 13.28 15.20 -8.30
C ASP A 69 13.40 14.65 -9.71
N THR A 70 13.85 15.50 -10.63
CA THR A 70 14.21 15.07 -11.98
C THR A 70 15.67 14.69 -11.96
N VAL A 71 15.96 13.46 -12.37
CA VAL A 71 17.31 12.91 -12.37
C VAL A 71 17.55 12.15 -13.65
N VAL A 72 18.81 11.78 -13.89
CA VAL A 72 19.15 10.85 -14.96
C VAL A 72 19.40 9.50 -14.32
N ALA A 73 18.64 8.50 -14.74
CA ALA A 73 18.75 7.16 -14.18
C ALA A 73 18.86 6.14 -15.29
N GLU A 74 19.50 5.03 -14.99
CA GLU A 74 19.65 3.93 -15.93
C GLU A 74 18.40 3.06 -15.85
N VAL A 75 17.65 3.02 -16.94
CA VAL A 75 16.38 2.30 -17.02
C VAL A 75 16.52 1.17 -18.04
N GLN A 76 15.97 0.03 -17.72
CA GLN A 76 15.96 -1.10 -18.63
C GLN A 76 14.70 -1.06 -19.49
N VAL A 77 14.88 -0.93 -20.80
CA VAL A 77 13.79 -0.94 -21.76
C VAL A 77 14.01 -2.14 -22.67
N GLY A 78 13.20 -3.18 -22.52
CA GLY A 78 13.40 -4.42 -23.22
C GLY A 78 14.70 -5.07 -22.80
N LYS A 79 15.59 -5.31 -23.77
CA LYS A 79 16.89 -5.91 -23.51
C LYS A 79 18.01 -4.88 -23.35
N THR A 80 17.69 -3.60 -23.49
CA THR A 80 18.66 -2.52 -23.48
C THR A 80 18.54 -1.69 -22.23
N ARG A 81 19.68 -1.23 -21.72
CA ARG A 81 19.71 -0.26 -20.63
C ARG A 81 20.07 1.10 -21.20
N LYS A 82 19.32 2.10 -20.78
CA LYS A 82 19.50 3.47 -21.25
C LYS A 82 19.50 4.42 -20.07
N LYS A 83 20.38 5.39 -20.12
CA LYS A 83 20.31 6.54 -19.21
C LYS A 83 19.26 7.48 -19.73
N THR A 84 18.33 7.86 -18.88
CA THR A 84 17.18 8.65 -19.29
C THR A 84 16.82 9.64 -18.20
N GLU A 85 16.39 10.82 -18.62
CA GLU A 85 15.89 11.82 -17.70
C GLU A 85 14.50 11.42 -17.24
N CYS A 86 14.29 11.43 -15.93
CA CYS A 86 13.06 10.90 -15.34
C CYS A 86 12.81 11.51 -13.97
N VAL A 87 11.61 11.29 -13.46
CA VAL A 87 11.21 11.77 -12.14
C VAL A 87 11.13 10.58 -11.18
N LEU A 88 11.67 10.77 -9.98
CA LEU A 88 11.65 9.74 -8.95
C LEU A 88 10.28 9.66 -8.29
N GLU A 89 9.73 8.46 -8.17
CA GLU A 89 8.43 8.22 -7.56
C GLU A 89 8.51 7.02 -6.61
N MET A 90 7.61 6.98 -5.64
CA MET A 90 7.47 5.83 -4.77
C MET A 90 6.18 5.10 -5.10
N GLY A 91 6.27 3.79 -5.29
CA GLY A 91 5.10 2.96 -5.48
C GLY A 91 4.69 2.26 -4.20
N ASP A 92 3.74 1.35 -4.32
CA ASP A 92 3.25 0.57 -3.19
C ASP A 92 4.38 -0.19 -2.52
N GLY A 93 4.33 -0.27 -1.20
CA GLY A 93 5.34 -0.99 -0.44
C GLY A 93 6.69 -0.31 -0.37
N GLY A 94 6.80 0.94 -0.82
CA GLY A 94 8.05 1.69 -0.77
C GLY A 94 9.02 1.37 -1.87
N THR A 95 8.54 0.81 -2.99
CA THR A 95 9.37 0.52 -4.16
C THR A 95 9.67 1.82 -4.89
N LEU A 96 10.93 1.97 -5.32
CA LEU A 96 11.32 3.15 -6.07
C LEU A 96 11.04 2.95 -7.55
N TYR A 97 10.35 3.93 -8.14
CA TYR A 97 10.05 3.96 -9.56
C TYR A 97 10.60 5.23 -10.19
N VAL A 98 10.85 5.16 -11.48
CA VAL A 98 11.21 6.33 -12.26
C VAL A 98 10.22 6.47 -13.41
N ARG A 99 9.81 7.70 -13.67
CA ARG A 99 8.88 8.00 -14.76
C ARG A 99 9.62 8.86 -15.77
N PRO A 100 9.94 8.31 -16.94
CA PRO A 100 10.70 9.06 -17.93
C PRO A 100 9.84 10.09 -18.65
N PHE A 101 10.52 11.04 -19.29
CA PHE A 101 9.84 12.03 -20.13
C PHE A 101 9.68 11.48 -21.54
N LYS A 102 8.55 11.82 -22.17
CA LYS A 102 8.31 11.48 -23.58
C LYS A 102 9.03 12.48 -24.47
N ASN A 103 9.03 12.18 -25.77
CA ASN A 103 9.69 13.05 -26.76
C ASN A 103 9.09 14.45 -26.79
N ASP A 104 7.82 14.60 -26.39
CA ASP A 104 7.16 15.90 -26.36
C ASP A 104 7.45 16.67 -25.07
N GLY A 105 8.27 16.13 -24.19
CA GLY A 105 8.62 16.78 -22.93
C GLY A 105 7.68 16.51 -21.79
N GLU A 106 6.60 15.76 -22.00
CA GLU A 106 5.67 15.42 -20.96
C GLU A 106 6.04 14.09 -20.30
N LEU A 107 5.58 13.91 -19.05
CA LEU A 107 5.86 12.66 -18.35
C LEU A 107 5.14 11.50 -19.02
N SER A 108 5.84 10.37 -19.11
CA SER A 108 5.28 9.14 -19.65
C SER A 108 4.16 8.63 -18.72
N GLY A 109 3.17 7.95 -19.32
CA GLY A 109 2.15 7.27 -18.54
C GLY A 109 2.65 5.99 -17.89
N ARG A 110 3.84 5.53 -18.27
CA ARG A 110 4.45 4.33 -17.70
C ARG A 110 5.60 4.71 -16.79
N ARG A 111 5.76 3.92 -15.72
CA ARG A 111 6.90 4.06 -14.82
C ARG A 111 7.61 2.72 -14.74
N PHE A 112 8.90 2.78 -14.42
CA PHE A 112 9.74 1.60 -14.36
C PHE A 112 10.31 1.47 -12.96
N SER A 113 10.38 0.26 -12.45
CA SER A 113 10.99 0.05 -11.13
C SER A 113 12.51 0.19 -11.28
N LEU A 114 13.11 0.86 -10.30
CA LEU A 114 14.55 1.02 -10.24
C LEU A 114 15.07 0.13 -9.12
N ILE A 115 15.67 -0.98 -9.49
CA ILE A 115 16.12 -1.99 -8.54
C ILE A 115 17.62 -2.17 -8.66
N PRO A 116 18.37 -1.91 -7.59
CA PRO A 116 19.81 -2.17 -7.61
C PRO A 116 20.10 -3.65 -7.77
N VAL A 117 21.13 -3.97 -8.52
CA VAL A 117 21.52 -5.35 -8.82
C VAL A 117 22.92 -5.58 -8.26
N GLY A 118 23.13 -6.72 -7.62
CA GLY A 118 24.43 -7.07 -7.06
C GLY A 118 24.84 -6.10 -5.97
N ASN A 119 26.01 -5.51 -6.10
CA ASN A 119 26.54 -4.57 -5.11
C ASN A 119 26.22 -3.11 -5.42
N THR A 120 25.40 -2.84 -6.43
CA THR A 120 25.03 -1.47 -6.76
C THR A 120 24.00 -0.95 -5.76
N THR A 121 24.00 0.37 -5.57
CA THR A 121 23.02 1.05 -4.73
C THR A 121 22.11 1.91 -5.62
N TYR A 122 21.05 2.45 -5.03
CA TYR A 122 20.20 3.40 -5.75
C TYR A 122 21.02 4.60 -6.22
N GLN A 123 21.99 5.05 -5.42
CA GLN A 123 22.84 6.19 -5.76
C GLN A 123 23.71 5.89 -6.98
N ASP A 124 24.11 4.64 -7.15
CA ASP A 124 24.90 4.24 -8.32
C ASP A 124 24.10 4.32 -9.61
N LEU A 125 22.78 4.15 -9.53
CA LEU A 125 21.90 4.15 -10.69
C LEU A 125 21.38 5.54 -11.04
N ILE A 126 21.49 6.50 -10.14
CA ILE A 126 20.96 7.85 -10.31
C ILE A 126 22.10 8.86 -10.42
N GLU A 127 21.99 9.69 -11.45
CA GLU A 127 22.94 10.78 -11.65
C GLU A 127 22.32 12.12 -11.41
#